data_f24e54846d3e8b145505c607bdfacafb
#
_entry.id   f24e54846d3e8b145505c607bdfacafb
#
_cell.length_a   1.000
_cell.length_b   1.000
_cell.length_c   1.000
_cell.angle_alpha   90.00
_cell.angle_beta   90.00
_cell.angle_gamma   90.00
#
_symmetry.space_group_name_H-M   'P 1'
#
loop_
_entity.id
_entity.type
_entity.pdbx_description
1 polymer ?
#
loop_
_entity_poly.entity_id
_entity_poly.type
_entity_poly.pdbx_seq_one_letter_code
_entity_poly.pdbx_strand_id
1 'polypeptide(L)'
;MPDLLSIYAESQPDKPAVVDDRGGGDVVRWTYAELEAEANRLGNALVSLGMTHGEKVVWCGPNSRQVVAVVNAARKAGAVAVPLNYRLTPDEALYVIDNCDASIAYVDAEHAPMFAALRDRLGKLRQVIVYGGTPPAGMLGDDFVAGFSPKPPEEAEEENAGATMIYTSGTTGKPKGAVRRGRPGDAAVVGLLGLIGYTPDDIYLTSGPLYHSGPGGFMGGALALGQTIVVQRKFDPEDWLRLVDTYRVSSTFSAPALIRMACSLPPDVKARYERSSMKRMIANAAPWSLALKQQYLADFPEDSLWEVYGSTELGVNCVLEPKDQLRKPGSCGKPAPGVEVRLFDAAGDEVTGTGPDHPGELFVRSTVVFDEYYKRKQSYDAARRGDFHTVGDIAYRDDEGYYYICDRKNDMIITGGMNVYPAEIEAVLEQHPAIYEAAVFGIPSDEWGEAVHATVVPRPGASLSEQDVMSFSREHLAGYKTPRSVSFADELPRTGSGKILKRVLRAPYWAGQGQIA
;
A
#
# COMPACT_ATOMS: atom_id res chain seq x y z
N MET A 1 -20.61 17.01 -7.92
CA MET A 1 -20.33 16.34 -9.23
C MET A 1 -21.08 15.01 -9.27
N PRO A 2 -21.59 14.58 -10.41
CA PRO A 2 -22.27 13.30 -10.50
C PRO A 2 -21.35 12.17 -10.03
N ASP A 3 -21.94 11.20 -9.35
CA ASP A 3 -21.29 10.00 -8.88
C ASP A 3 -20.86 9.12 -10.07
N LEU A 4 -19.55 8.86 -10.23
CA LEU A 4 -19.05 8.07 -11.35
C LEU A 4 -19.62 6.66 -11.39
N LEU A 5 -19.88 6.04 -10.22
CA LEU A 5 -20.52 4.72 -10.17
C LEU A 5 -21.96 4.81 -10.71
N SER A 6 -22.73 5.82 -10.34
CA SER A 6 -24.08 6.06 -10.88
C SER A 6 -24.06 6.29 -12.39
N ILE A 7 -23.08 7.07 -12.90
CA ILE A 7 -22.92 7.28 -14.35
C ILE A 7 -22.72 5.95 -15.10
N TYR A 8 -21.85 5.05 -14.57
CA TYR A 8 -21.63 3.76 -15.21
C TYR A 8 -22.81 2.80 -15.02
N ALA A 9 -23.51 2.88 -13.90
CA ALA A 9 -24.73 2.09 -13.68
C ALA A 9 -25.86 2.48 -14.66
N GLU A 10 -25.91 3.75 -15.09
CA GLU A 10 -26.87 4.22 -16.09
C GLU A 10 -26.39 3.93 -17.53
N SER A 11 -25.11 4.17 -17.83
CA SER A 11 -24.58 4.08 -19.19
C SER A 11 -24.17 2.67 -19.61
N GLN A 12 -23.79 1.82 -18.66
CA GLN A 12 -23.29 0.44 -18.88
C GLN A 12 -23.84 -0.52 -17.79
N PRO A 13 -25.19 -0.59 -17.58
CA PRO A 13 -25.79 -1.30 -16.43
C PRO A 13 -25.38 -2.77 -16.34
N ASP A 14 -25.26 -3.45 -17.47
CA ASP A 14 -24.98 -4.89 -17.56
C ASP A 14 -23.50 -5.24 -17.60
N LYS A 15 -22.61 -4.23 -17.68
CA LYS A 15 -21.15 -4.47 -17.66
C LYS A 15 -20.74 -5.01 -16.29
N PRO A 16 -19.93 -6.10 -16.23
CA PRO A 16 -19.37 -6.57 -14.95
C PRO A 16 -18.55 -5.47 -14.28
N ALA A 17 -18.93 -5.08 -13.08
CA ALA A 17 -18.18 -4.14 -12.24
C ALA A 17 -17.23 -4.89 -11.30
N VAL A 18 -17.73 -5.96 -10.67
CA VAL A 18 -16.94 -6.75 -9.71
C VAL A 18 -17.15 -8.24 -9.95
N VAL A 19 -16.07 -8.98 -10.00
CA VAL A 19 -16.04 -10.44 -10.05
C VAL A 19 -15.30 -10.94 -8.81
N ASP A 20 -16.03 -11.51 -7.85
CA ASP A 20 -15.49 -12.13 -6.63
C ASP A 20 -15.40 -13.65 -6.90
N ASP A 21 -14.23 -14.11 -7.34
CA ASP A 21 -13.97 -15.51 -7.69
C ASP A 21 -13.08 -16.15 -6.60
N ARG A 22 -13.67 -17.08 -5.86
CA ARG A 22 -13.03 -17.80 -4.75
C ARG A 22 -12.47 -19.16 -5.13
N GLY A 23 -12.51 -19.48 -6.41
CA GLY A 23 -12.13 -20.80 -6.92
C GLY A 23 -13.22 -21.85 -6.71
N GLY A 24 -12.99 -23.06 -7.26
CA GLY A 24 -13.91 -24.20 -7.09
C GLY A 24 -15.34 -24.00 -7.64
N GLY A 25 -15.56 -22.96 -8.46
CA GLY A 25 -16.88 -22.60 -8.97
C GLY A 25 -17.66 -21.61 -8.11
N ASP A 26 -17.14 -21.20 -6.96
CA ASP A 26 -17.72 -20.13 -6.13
C ASP A 26 -17.37 -18.77 -6.72
N VAL A 27 -18.19 -18.30 -7.66
CA VAL A 27 -18.00 -17.04 -8.37
C VAL A 27 -19.27 -16.18 -8.27
N VAL A 28 -19.14 -15.02 -7.69
CA VAL A 28 -20.22 -14.02 -7.67
C VAL A 28 -19.82 -12.83 -8.54
N ARG A 29 -20.72 -12.42 -9.42
CA ARG A 29 -20.54 -11.25 -10.27
C ARG A 29 -21.58 -10.19 -9.92
N TRP A 30 -21.14 -8.95 -9.84
CA TRP A 30 -22.00 -7.78 -9.82
C TRP A 30 -21.75 -6.94 -11.05
N THR A 31 -22.82 -6.58 -11.75
CA THR A 31 -22.78 -5.56 -12.80
C THR A 31 -22.66 -4.18 -12.17
N TYR A 32 -22.45 -3.15 -13.00
CA TYR A 32 -22.46 -1.76 -12.52
C TYR A 32 -23.80 -1.38 -11.88
N ALA A 33 -24.93 -1.82 -12.45
CA ALA A 33 -26.25 -1.62 -11.85
C ALA A 33 -26.41 -2.29 -10.49
N GLU A 34 -25.92 -3.52 -10.35
CA GLU A 34 -25.97 -4.27 -9.09
C GLU A 34 -25.06 -3.69 -8.03
N LEU A 35 -23.81 -3.30 -8.38
CA LEU A 35 -22.89 -2.63 -7.45
C LEU A 35 -23.46 -1.29 -6.98
N GLU A 36 -24.06 -0.51 -7.87
CA GLU A 36 -24.75 0.75 -7.54
C GLU A 36 -25.89 0.50 -6.56
N ALA A 37 -26.74 -0.50 -6.82
CA ALA A 37 -27.85 -0.85 -5.95
C ALA A 37 -27.39 -1.28 -4.55
N GLU A 38 -26.34 -2.09 -4.45
CA GLU A 38 -25.77 -2.52 -3.17
C GLU A 38 -25.12 -1.39 -2.39
N ALA A 39 -24.37 -0.51 -3.09
CA ALA A 39 -23.78 0.69 -2.48
C ALA A 39 -24.87 1.64 -1.95
N ASN A 40 -25.98 1.80 -2.69
CA ASN A 40 -27.11 2.61 -2.28
C ASN A 40 -27.83 2.02 -1.07
N ARG A 41 -28.13 0.69 -1.06
CA ARG A 41 -28.74 0.02 0.11
C ARG A 41 -27.89 0.22 1.36
N LEU A 42 -26.59 -0.03 1.26
CA LEU A 42 -25.69 0.16 2.39
C LEU A 42 -25.58 1.64 2.80
N GLY A 43 -25.53 2.57 1.85
CA GLY A 43 -25.55 4.00 2.14
C GLY A 43 -26.81 4.43 2.91
N ASN A 44 -27.99 3.98 2.46
CA ASN A 44 -29.27 4.21 3.16
C ASN A 44 -29.29 3.56 4.56
N ALA A 45 -28.72 2.37 4.70
CA ALA A 45 -28.58 1.69 6.01
C ALA A 45 -27.70 2.52 6.96
N LEU A 46 -26.57 3.04 6.49
CA LEU A 46 -25.70 3.92 7.28
C LEU A 46 -26.43 5.18 7.74
N VAL A 47 -27.15 5.85 6.84
CA VAL A 47 -27.96 7.04 7.16
C VAL A 47 -29.05 6.71 8.19
N SER A 48 -29.76 5.58 8.04
CA SER A 48 -30.80 5.14 8.99
C SER A 48 -30.28 4.89 10.40
N LEU A 49 -29.01 4.51 10.52
CA LEU A 49 -28.31 4.36 11.81
C LEU A 49 -27.76 5.68 12.37
N GLY A 50 -28.18 6.81 11.79
CA GLY A 50 -27.81 8.15 12.22
C GLY A 50 -26.39 8.55 11.79
N MET A 51 -25.85 7.97 10.72
CA MET A 51 -24.60 8.45 10.12
C MET A 51 -24.80 9.87 9.62
N THR A 52 -23.97 10.78 10.10
CA THR A 52 -23.96 12.18 9.67
C THR A 52 -22.72 12.48 8.84
N HIS A 53 -22.78 13.61 8.15
CA HIS A 53 -21.72 14.04 7.25
C HIS A 53 -20.37 14.15 7.95
N GLY A 54 -19.33 13.56 7.35
CA GLY A 54 -17.95 13.52 7.90
C GLY A 54 -17.72 12.53 9.05
N GLU A 55 -18.75 11.83 9.54
CA GLU A 55 -18.56 10.73 10.48
C GLU A 55 -17.84 9.54 9.80
N LYS A 56 -17.27 8.65 10.60
CA LYS A 56 -16.39 7.59 10.12
C LYS A 56 -17.11 6.25 10.17
N VAL A 57 -17.07 5.54 9.03
CA VAL A 57 -17.40 4.13 8.94
C VAL A 57 -16.10 3.33 8.79
N VAL A 58 -15.81 2.51 9.80
CA VAL A 58 -14.71 1.55 9.73
C VAL A 58 -15.18 0.32 8.95
N TRP A 59 -14.37 -0.14 8.00
CA TRP A 59 -14.61 -1.45 7.41
C TRP A 59 -13.43 -2.40 7.68
N CYS A 60 -13.75 -3.69 7.92
CA CYS A 60 -12.77 -4.71 8.30
C CYS A 60 -13.08 -6.04 7.63
N GLY A 61 -12.12 -6.55 6.88
CA GLY A 61 -12.21 -7.86 6.24
C GLY A 61 -11.19 -8.03 5.12
N PRO A 62 -11.03 -9.26 4.61
CA PRO A 62 -10.28 -9.54 3.40
C PRO A 62 -10.92 -8.87 2.17
N ASN A 63 -10.18 -8.85 1.05
CA ASN A 63 -10.72 -8.36 -0.21
C ASN A 63 -12.02 -9.08 -0.56
N SER A 64 -13.04 -8.33 -0.93
CA SER A 64 -14.36 -8.86 -1.31
C SER A 64 -15.16 -7.81 -2.09
N ARG A 65 -16.21 -8.24 -2.78
CA ARG A 65 -17.16 -7.32 -3.41
C ARG A 65 -17.80 -6.36 -2.40
N GLN A 66 -17.97 -6.80 -1.15
CA GLN A 66 -18.52 -5.96 -0.07
C GLN A 66 -17.57 -4.81 0.30
N VAL A 67 -16.25 -5.03 0.23
CA VAL A 67 -15.27 -3.95 0.41
C VAL A 67 -15.39 -2.90 -0.70
N VAL A 68 -15.63 -3.32 -1.95
CA VAL A 68 -15.88 -2.37 -3.05
C VAL A 68 -17.18 -1.60 -2.80
N ALA A 69 -18.23 -2.27 -2.33
CA ALA A 69 -19.52 -1.64 -2.04
C ALA A 69 -19.43 -0.61 -0.90
N VAL A 70 -18.78 -0.95 0.24
CA VAL A 70 -18.76 -0.05 1.42
C VAL A 70 -17.99 1.24 1.17
N VAL A 71 -16.93 1.21 0.36
CA VAL A 71 -16.20 2.44 0.00
C VAL A 71 -17.11 3.41 -0.78
N ASN A 72 -17.92 2.88 -1.70
CA ASN A 72 -18.90 3.67 -2.45
C ASN A 72 -20.09 4.09 -1.58
N ALA A 73 -20.59 3.19 -0.72
CA ALA A 73 -21.67 3.49 0.21
C ALA A 73 -21.32 4.62 1.19
N ALA A 74 -20.10 4.59 1.75
CA ALA A 74 -19.60 5.65 2.62
C ALA A 74 -19.63 7.01 1.92
N ARG A 75 -19.15 7.06 0.67
CA ARG A 75 -19.17 8.29 -0.13
C ARG A 75 -20.60 8.77 -0.38
N LYS A 76 -21.53 7.87 -0.73
CA LYS A 76 -22.95 8.18 -0.95
C LYS A 76 -23.67 8.66 0.31
N ALA A 77 -23.25 8.19 1.48
CA ALA A 77 -23.77 8.62 2.78
C ALA A 77 -23.06 9.87 3.35
N GLY A 78 -22.13 10.49 2.60
CA GLY A 78 -21.31 11.62 3.09
C GLY A 78 -20.35 11.26 4.22
N ALA A 79 -20.08 9.98 4.42
CA ALA A 79 -19.19 9.48 5.48
C ALA A 79 -17.74 9.33 4.99
N VAL A 80 -16.82 9.25 5.94
CA VAL A 80 -15.40 8.97 5.70
C VAL A 80 -15.16 7.47 5.86
N ALA A 81 -14.70 6.81 4.80
CA ALA A 81 -14.32 5.40 4.86
C ALA A 81 -12.96 5.22 5.55
N VAL A 82 -12.90 4.35 6.57
CA VAL A 82 -11.69 4.04 7.32
C VAL A 82 -11.39 2.54 7.20
N PRO A 83 -10.43 2.15 6.37
CA PRO A 83 -10.00 0.76 6.28
C PRO A 83 -9.28 0.32 7.55
N LEU A 84 -9.70 -0.81 8.12
CA LEU A 84 -9.03 -1.45 9.24
C LEU A 84 -8.29 -2.69 8.77
N ASN A 85 -6.99 -2.74 9.03
CA ASN A 85 -6.22 -3.94 8.78
C ASN A 85 -6.73 -5.10 9.66
N TYR A 86 -7.34 -6.09 9.05
CA TYR A 86 -7.96 -7.24 9.72
C TYR A 86 -6.95 -8.19 10.42
N ARG A 87 -5.63 -7.95 10.22
CA ARG A 87 -4.54 -8.71 10.87
C ARG A 87 -4.06 -8.08 12.18
N LEU A 88 -4.61 -6.92 12.55
CA LEU A 88 -4.28 -6.27 13.82
C LEU A 88 -4.74 -7.11 15.00
N THR A 89 -3.96 -7.05 16.08
CA THR A 89 -4.41 -7.56 17.37
C THR A 89 -5.63 -6.77 17.88
N PRO A 90 -6.45 -7.32 18.80
CA PRO A 90 -7.59 -6.61 19.34
C PRO A 90 -7.24 -5.22 19.93
N ASP A 91 -6.12 -5.08 20.63
CA ASP A 91 -5.72 -3.80 21.22
C ASP A 91 -5.25 -2.78 20.16
N GLU A 92 -4.58 -3.22 19.10
CA GLU A 92 -4.24 -2.35 17.97
C GLU A 92 -5.50 -1.91 17.22
N ALA A 93 -6.43 -2.83 16.98
CA ALA A 93 -7.71 -2.54 16.35
C ALA A 93 -8.53 -1.54 17.18
N LEU A 94 -8.60 -1.77 18.52
CA LEU A 94 -9.24 -0.86 19.45
C LEU A 94 -8.69 0.56 19.33
N TYR A 95 -7.35 0.69 19.30
CA TYR A 95 -6.73 2.01 19.15
C TYR A 95 -7.18 2.72 17.87
N VAL A 96 -7.19 2.03 16.73
CA VAL A 96 -7.56 2.63 15.45
C VAL A 96 -9.03 3.04 15.46
N ILE A 97 -9.94 2.15 15.89
CA ILE A 97 -11.39 2.38 15.91
C ILE A 97 -11.77 3.54 16.84
N ASP A 98 -11.17 3.59 18.05
CA ASP A 98 -11.42 4.68 18.99
C ASP A 98 -10.78 6.00 18.53
N ASN A 99 -9.54 5.96 18.05
CA ASN A 99 -8.82 7.16 17.61
C ASN A 99 -9.48 7.85 16.42
N CYS A 100 -10.05 7.09 15.47
CA CYS A 100 -10.76 7.65 14.31
C CYS A 100 -12.18 8.15 14.67
N ASP A 101 -12.64 7.94 15.89
CA ASP A 101 -14.02 8.25 16.30
C ASP A 101 -15.07 7.54 15.43
N ALA A 102 -14.85 6.24 15.17
CA ALA A 102 -15.76 5.45 14.35
C ALA A 102 -17.16 5.39 14.95
N SER A 103 -18.17 5.72 14.15
CA SER A 103 -19.58 5.67 14.54
C SER A 103 -20.23 4.34 14.22
N ILE A 104 -19.87 3.76 13.07
CA ILE A 104 -20.37 2.48 12.57
C ILE A 104 -19.19 1.64 12.05
N ALA A 105 -19.30 0.32 12.17
CA ALA A 105 -18.38 -0.61 11.54
C ALA A 105 -19.12 -1.53 10.57
N TYR A 106 -18.49 -1.83 9.42
CA TYR A 106 -18.92 -2.80 8.42
C TYR A 106 -17.87 -3.92 8.34
N VAL A 107 -18.24 -5.14 8.76
CA VAL A 107 -17.26 -6.14 9.17
C VAL A 107 -17.54 -7.49 8.53
N ASP A 108 -16.51 -8.14 7.98
CA ASP A 108 -16.59 -9.55 7.55
C ASP A 108 -16.88 -10.47 8.74
N ALA A 109 -17.73 -11.46 8.54
CA ALA A 109 -18.17 -12.38 9.59
C ALA A 109 -17.01 -13.09 10.31
N GLU A 110 -15.87 -13.35 9.62
CA GLU A 110 -14.67 -13.93 10.25
C GLU A 110 -14.11 -13.03 11.37
N HIS A 111 -14.30 -11.70 11.26
CA HIS A 111 -13.75 -10.70 12.18
C HIS A 111 -14.77 -10.12 13.17
N ALA A 112 -16.06 -10.43 13.00
CA ALA A 112 -17.13 -9.98 13.89
C ALA A 112 -16.93 -10.34 15.37
N PRO A 113 -16.38 -11.51 15.76
CA PRO A 113 -16.09 -11.84 17.16
C PRO A 113 -15.13 -10.86 17.84
N MET A 114 -14.13 -10.32 17.12
CA MET A 114 -13.22 -9.29 17.66
C MET A 114 -14.00 -8.03 18.02
N PHE A 115 -14.91 -7.56 17.17
CA PHE A 115 -15.73 -6.38 17.45
C PHE A 115 -16.71 -6.62 18.60
N ALA A 116 -17.25 -7.84 18.74
CA ALA A 116 -18.08 -8.21 19.88
C ALA A 116 -17.29 -8.11 21.19
N ALA A 117 -16.07 -8.63 21.23
CA ALA A 117 -15.20 -8.57 22.41
C ALA A 117 -14.75 -7.14 22.76
N LEU A 118 -14.67 -6.25 21.80
CA LEU A 118 -14.25 -4.86 22.01
C LEU A 118 -15.43 -3.91 22.30
N ARG A 119 -16.67 -4.37 22.21
CA ARG A 119 -17.88 -3.54 22.21
C ARG A 119 -17.96 -2.57 23.38
N ASP A 120 -17.72 -3.06 24.59
CA ASP A 120 -17.82 -2.25 25.82
C ASP A 120 -16.70 -1.20 25.94
N ARG A 121 -15.61 -1.38 25.20
CA ARG A 121 -14.45 -0.48 25.17
C ARG A 121 -14.57 0.60 24.07
N LEU A 122 -15.53 0.47 23.16
CA LEU A 122 -15.75 1.33 21.99
C LEU A 122 -16.98 2.23 22.18
N GLY A 123 -16.90 3.18 23.10
CA GLY A 123 -18.04 4.00 23.50
C GLY A 123 -18.67 4.88 22.40
N LYS A 124 -17.93 5.14 21.29
CA LYS A 124 -18.44 5.93 20.15
C LYS A 124 -19.05 5.05 19.04
N LEU A 125 -18.71 3.77 19.01
CA LEU A 125 -19.20 2.84 18.02
C LEU A 125 -20.65 2.47 18.33
N ARG A 126 -21.60 3.05 17.58
CA ARG A 126 -23.03 2.84 17.79
C ARG A 126 -23.49 1.47 17.33
N GLN A 127 -23.02 1.02 16.17
CA GLN A 127 -23.47 -0.23 15.58
C GLN A 127 -22.39 -0.91 14.74
N VAL A 128 -22.51 -2.23 14.60
CA VAL A 128 -21.70 -3.08 13.74
C VAL A 128 -22.64 -3.79 12.76
N ILE A 129 -22.35 -3.67 11.46
CA ILE A 129 -23.02 -4.40 10.39
C ILE A 129 -22.06 -5.50 9.94
N VAL A 130 -22.50 -6.74 9.98
CA VAL A 130 -21.71 -7.93 9.60
C VAL A 130 -22.16 -8.43 8.25
N TYR A 131 -21.22 -8.65 7.35
CA TYR A 131 -21.49 -9.22 6.03
C TYR A 131 -20.88 -10.61 5.86
N GLY A 132 -21.47 -11.41 4.98
CA GLY A 132 -20.94 -12.70 4.57
C GLY A 132 -21.09 -13.81 5.61
N GLY A 133 -22.00 -13.69 6.56
CA GLY A 133 -22.29 -14.72 7.55
C GLY A 133 -23.26 -14.26 8.63
N THR A 134 -23.46 -15.09 9.63
CA THR A 134 -24.41 -14.81 10.73
C THR A 134 -23.80 -13.80 11.71
N PRO A 135 -24.49 -12.67 11.99
CA PRO A 135 -23.99 -11.67 12.93
C PRO A 135 -24.07 -12.20 14.38
N PRO A 136 -23.07 -11.89 15.24
CA PRO A 136 -23.20 -12.05 16.68
C PRO A 136 -24.40 -11.28 17.25
N ALA A 137 -24.85 -11.68 18.44
CA ALA A 137 -25.97 -11.00 19.12
C ALA A 137 -25.72 -9.49 19.30
N GLY A 138 -26.72 -8.68 18.98
CA GLY A 138 -26.65 -7.22 19.06
C GLY A 138 -25.97 -6.52 17.86
N MET A 139 -25.53 -7.29 16.86
CA MET A 139 -25.05 -6.78 15.57
C MET A 139 -26.09 -6.98 14.46
N LEU A 140 -26.00 -6.20 13.39
CA LEU A 140 -26.87 -6.27 12.23
C LEU A 140 -26.21 -7.14 11.16
N GLY A 141 -26.98 -7.77 10.30
CA GLY A 141 -26.51 -8.62 9.22
C GLY A 141 -26.87 -8.10 7.82
N ASP A 142 -26.58 -8.92 6.81
CA ASP A 142 -26.90 -8.64 5.41
C ASP A 142 -28.42 -8.39 5.20
N ASP A 143 -29.29 -9.11 5.94
CA ASP A 143 -30.75 -8.93 5.87
C ASP A 143 -31.20 -7.51 6.25
N PHE A 144 -30.51 -6.87 7.20
CA PHE A 144 -30.78 -5.49 7.58
C PHE A 144 -30.50 -4.56 6.39
N VAL A 145 -29.35 -4.70 5.72
CA VAL A 145 -28.98 -3.88 4.56
C VAL A 145 -29.91 -4.15 3.38
N ALA A 146 -30.30 -5.39 3.13
CA ALA A 146 -31.19 -5.78 2.05
C ALA A 146 -32.59 -5.14 2.15
N GLY A 147 -33.01 -4.73 3.34
CA GLY A 147 -34.28 -4.04 3.57
C GLY A 147 -34.32 -2.59 3.09
N PHE A 148 -33.20 -2.00 2.67
CA PHE A 148 -33.15 -0.60 2.26
C PHE A 148 -33.31 -0.40 0.75
N SER A 149 -33.67 0.83 0.38
CA SER A 149 -33.86 1.27 -1.01
C SER A 149 -32.55 1.12 -1.83
N PRO A 150 -32.63 0.57 -3.06
CA PRO A 150 -31.50 0.56 -3.99
C PRO A 150 -31.30 1.94 -4.70
N LYS A 151 -32.13 2.93 -4.41
CA LYS A 151 -31.95 4.31 -4.92
C LYS A 151 -30.96 5.06 -4.04
N PRO A 152 -30.24 6.06 -4.59
CA PRO A 152 -29.30 6.86 -3.81
C PRO A 152 -29.92 7.41 -2.53
N PRO A 153 -29.15 7.53 -1.42
CA PRO A 153 -29.56 8.30 -0.25
C PRO A 153 -29.93 9.73 -0.65
N GLU A 154 -30.82 10.39 0.13
CA GLU A 154 -31.05 11.82 -0.03
C GLU A 154 -29.72 12.56 0.09
N GLU A 155 -29.51 13.56 -0.79
CA GLU A 155 -28.21 14.18 -1.06
C GLU A 155 -27.44 14.54 0.21
N ALA A 156 -26.26 13.93 0.37
CA ALA A 156 -25.25 14.40 1.31
C ALA A 156 -24.58 15.66 0.74
N GLU A 157 -24.41 16.69 1.57
CA GLU A 157 -23.70 17.92 1.17
C GLU A 157 -22.31 17.59 0.59
N GLU A 158 -21.92 18.27 -0.50
CA GLU A 158 -20.77 17.94 -1.36
C GLU A 158 -19.39 17.96 -0.67
N GLU A 159 -19.25 18.63 0.49
CA GLU A 159 -17.94 19.06 1.03
C GLU A 159 -17.01 17.93 1.50
N ASN A 160 -17.49 16.72 1.78
CA ASN A 160 -16.70 15.55 2.19
C ASN A 160 -17.02 14.27 1.42
N ALA A 161 -17.77 14.35 0.33
CA ALA A 161 -18.09 13.19 -0.48
C ALA A 161 -16.81 12.54 -1.03
N GLY A 162 -16.49 11.32 -0.56
CA GLY A 162 -15.33 10.56 -1.01
C GLY A 162 -14.07 10.68 -0.15
N ALA A 163 -14.17 11.23 1.06
CA ALA A 163 -13.03 11.24 1.98
C ALA A 163 -12.66 9.82 2.45
N THR A 164 -11.36 9.59 2.58
CA THR A 164 -10.80 8.38 3.19
C THR A 164 -9.85 8.75 4.32
N MET A 165 -9.76 7.90 5.34
CA MET A 165 -8.77 8.05 6.40
C MET A 165 -8.02 6.72 6.55
N ILE A 166 -6.75 6.70 6.14
CA ILE A 166 -5.93 5.50 6.15
C ILE A 166 -4.88 5.61 7.25
N TYR A 167 -4.83 4.60 8.12
CA TYR A 167 -3.84 4.55 9.19
C TYR A 167 -2.50 4.05 8.68
N THR A 168 -1.46 4.87 8.85
CA THR A 168 -0.08 4.52 8.51
C THR A 168 0.68 4.12 9.77
N SER A 169 1.56 3.10 9.64
CA SER A 169 2.50 2.74 10.70
C SER A 169 3.58 3.82 10.79
N GLY A 170 3.33 4.86 11.60
CA GLY A 170 4.33 5.89 11.84
C GLY A 170 5.63 5.30 12.38
N THR A 171 6.78 5.80 11.92
CA THR A 171 8.12 5.39 12.38
C THR A 171 8.35 5.65 13.87
N THR A 172 7.53 6.48 14.51
CA THR A 172 7.74 7.03 15.86
C THR A 172 6.67 6.63 16.89
N GLY A 173 5.87 5.58 16.69
CA GLY A 173 4.88 5.17 17.70
C GLY A 173 3.56 4.66 17.12
N LYS A 174 2.44 5.08 17.74
CA LYS A 174 1.09 4.63 17.34
C LYS A 174 0.73 5.09 15.93
N PRO A 175 -0.03 4.29 15.17
CA PRO A 175 -0.47 4.63 13.81
C PRO A 175 -1.18 6.00 13.75
N LYS A 176 -0.98 6.71 12.63
CA LYS A 176 -1.59 8.02 12.37
C LYS A 176 -2.61 7.89 11.25
N GLY A 177 -3.80 8.47 11.43
CA GLY A 177 -4.83 8.54 10.40
C GLY A 177 -4.53 9.67 9.40
N ALA A 178 -4.09 9.33 8.20
CA ALA A 178 -3.92 10.28 7.10
C ALA A 178 -5.27 10.47 6.41
N VAL A 179 -5.79 11.70 6.45
CA VAL A 179 -7.08 12.06 5.84
C VAL A 179 -6.83 12.58 4.43
N ARG A 180 -7.58 12.05 3.49
CA ARG A 180 -7.60 12.53 2.11
C ARG A 180 -9.03 12.76 1.66
N ARG A 181 -9.33 13.99 1.29
CA ARG A 181 -10.61 14.35 0.66
C ARG A 181 -10.51 14.09 -0.83
N GLY A 182 -11.46 13.32 -1.36
CA GLY A 182 -11.53 13.06 -2.79
C GLY A 182 -11.74 14.36 -3.56
N ARG A 183 -10.96 14.56 -4.63
CA ARG A 183 -11.10 15.66 -5.59
C ARG A 183 -11.37 15.04 -6.95
N PRO A 184 -12.67 14.77 -7.29
CA PRO A 184 -12.99 14.18 -8.58
C PRO A 184 -12.44 15.03 -9.73
N GLY A 185 -11.81 14.37 -10.74
CA GLY A 185 -11.20 15.06 -11.86
C GLY A 185 -9.86 15.74 -11.54
N ASP A 186 -9.21 15.40 -10.41
CA ASP A 186 -7.87 15.91 -10.08
C ASP A 186 -6.89 15.65 -11.23
N ALA A 187 -6.26 16.74 -11.71
CA ALA A 187 -5.41 16.70 -12.88
C ALA A 187 -4.19 15.78 -12.71
N ALA A 188 -3.66 15.64 -11.48
CA ALA A 188 -2.55 14.73 -11.19
C ALA A 188 -3.00 13.27 -11.28
N VAL A 189 -4.19 12.94 -10.78
CA VAL A 189 -4.76 11.58 -10.90
C VAL A 189 -5.04 11.26 -12.37
N VAL A 190 -5.71 12.15 -13.08
CA VAL A 190 -6.02 11.98 -14.51
C VAL A 190 -4.73 11.85 -15.32
N GLY A 191 -3.74 12.70 -15.04
CA GLY A 191 -2.42 12.65 -15.70
C GLY A 191 -1.68 11.33 -15.44
N LEU A 192 -1.71 10.82 -14.20
CA LEU A 192 -1.10 9.54 -13.85
C LEU A 192 -1.77 8.36 -14.58
N LEU A 193 -3.12 8.30 -14.56
CA LEU A 193 -3.87 7.25 -15.23
C LEU A 193 -3.65 7.30 -16.76
N GLY A 194 -3.56 8.51 -17.32
CA GLY A 194 -3.24 8.74 -18.74
C GLY A 194 -1.81 8.32 -19.09
N LEU A 195 -0.81 8.63 -18.25
CA LEU A 195 0.59 8.21 -18.44
C LEU A 195 0.70 6.68 -18.45
N ILE A 196 0.07 6.02 -17.49
CA ILE A 196 0.04 4.56 -17.40
C ILE A 196 -0.80 3.95 -18.56
N GLY A 197 -1.65 4.76 -19.20
CA GLY A 197 -2.46 4.37 -20.34
C GLY A 197 -3.65 3.48 -19.99
N TYR A 198 -4.26 3.65 -18.82
CA TYR A 198 -5.48 2.95 -18.43
C TYR A 198 -6.66 3.26 -19.35
N THR A 199 -7.45 2.25 -19.65
CA THR A 199 -8.66 2.36 -20.48
C THR A 199 -9.87 1.75 -19.78
N PRO A 200 -11.11 2.11 -20.16
CA PRO A 200 -12.33 1.51 -19.60
C PRO A 200 -12.44 -0.01 -19.83
N ASP A 201 -11.76 -0.55 -20.85
CA ASP A 201 -11.81 -1.98 -21.19
C ASP A 201 -10.79 -2.82 -20.43
N ASP A 202 -9.95 -2.20 -19.61
CA ASP A 202 -9.01 -2.93 -18.78
C ASP A 202 -9.72 -3.71 -17.68
N ILE A 203 -9.11 -4.81 -17.27
CA ILE A 203 -9.58 -5.67 -16.16
C ILE A 203 -8.53 -5.61 -15.07
N TYR A 204 -8.93 -5.12 -13.90
CA TYR A 204 -8.06 -4.93 -12.74
C TYR A 204 -8.19 -6.09 -11.76
N LEU A 205 -7.06 -6.71 -11.38
CA LEU A 205 -7.02 -7.76 -10.34
C LEU A 205 -6.48 -7.20 -9.03
N THR A 206 -7.19 -7.43 -7.93
CA THR A 206 -6.75 -7.06 -6.59
C THR A 206 -5.74 -8.09 -6.06
N SER A 207 -4.46 -7.81 -6.05
CA SER A 207 -3.43 -8.70 -5.49
C SER A 207 -3.14 -8.40 -4.02
N GLY A 208 -2.98 -7.13 -3.68
CA GLY A 208 -2.71 -6.68 -2.32
C GLY A 208 -3.98 -6.40 -1.52
N PRO A 209 -3.86 -6.28 -0.17
CA PRO A 209 -4.99 -5.97 0.69
C PRO A 209 -5.55 -4.57 0.42
N LEU A 210 -6.85 -4.46 0.17
CA LEU A 210 -7.54 -3.21 -0.17
C LEU A 210 -7.57 -2.18 0.96
N TYR A 211 -7.26 -2.58 2.19
CA TYR A 211 -7.12 -1.63 3.31
C TYR A 211 -5.83 -0.79 3.24
N HIS A 212 -4.92 -1.08 2.34
CA HIS A 212 -3.76 -0.22 2.06
C HIS A 212 -4.04 0.77 0.93
N SER A 213 -3.42 1.95 1.02
CA SER A 213 -3.62 3.06 0.10
C SER A 213 -3.28 2.72 -1.36
N GLY A 214 -2.22 1.97 -1.62
CA GLY A 214 -1.82 1.56 -2.97
C GLY A 214 -2.87 0.66 -3.62
N PRO A 215 -3.11 -0.58 -3.12
CA PRO A 215 -4.11 -1.47 -3.70
C PRO A 215 -5.51 -0.86 -3.77
N GLY A 216 -5.95 -0.19 -2.68
CA GLY A 216 -7.27 0.46 -2.62
C GLY A 216 -7.39 1.65 -3.56
N GLY A 217 -6.34 2.47 -3.68
CA GLY A 217 -6.31 3.63 -4.56
C GLY A 217 -6.33 3.26 -6.04
N PHE A 218 -5.52 2.27 -6.46
CA PHE A 218 -5.54 1.79 -7.85
C PHE A 218 -6.83 1.05 -8.20
N MET A 219 -7.43 0.29 -7.28
CA MET A 219 -8.76 -0.28 -7.45
C MET A 219 -9.82 0.81 -7.62
N GLY A 220 -9.78 1.86 -6.79
CA GLY A 220 -10.68 3.00 -6.91
C GLY A 220 -10.52 3.74 -8.23
N GLY A 221 -9.28 3.92 -8.72
CA GLY A 221 -8.99 4.49 -10.03
C GLY A 221 -9.53 3.64 -11.18
N ALA A 222 -9.37 2.32 -11.10
CA ALA A 222 -9.92 1.38 -12.07
C ALA A 222 -11.45 1.46 -12.13
N LEU A 223 -12.12 1.49 -10.97
CA LEU A 223 -13.57 1.63 -10.90
C LEU A 223 -14.04 2.99 -11.43
N ALA A 224 -13.29 4.07 -11.15
CA ALA A 224 -13.58 5.42 -11.66
C ALA A 224 -13.44 5.54 -13.19
N LEU A 225 -12.73 4.63 -13.84
CA LEU A 225 -12.62 4.49 -15.30
C LEU A 225 -13.64 3.52 -15.89
N GLY A 226 -14.53 2.93 -15.09
CA GLY A 226 -15.52 1.97 -15.57
C GLY A 226 -14.94 0.59 -15.89
N GLN A 227 -13.80 0.21 -15.32
CA GLN A 227 -13.17 -1.10 -15.52
C GLN A 227 -13.88 -2.20 -14.75
N THR A 228 -13.62 -3.45 -15.09
CA THR A 228 -14.02 -4.62 -14.29
C THR A 228 -12.98 -4.92 -13.23
N ILE A 229 -13.41 -5.09 -11.99
CA ILE A 229 -12.56 -5.46 -10.85
C ILE A 229 -12.69 -6.96 -10.59
N VAL A 230 -11.61 -7.71 -10.72
CA VAL A 230 -11.52 -9.10 -10.27
C VAL A 230 -10.94 -9.11 -8.86
N VAL A 231 -11.64 -9.75 -7.93
CA VAL A 231 -11.25 -9.78 -6.52
C VAL A 231 -10.62 -11.11 -6.18
N GLN A 232 -9.35 -11.09 -5.75
CA GLN A 232 -8.73 -12.17 -5.03
C GLN A 232 -8.85 -11.91 -3.53
N ARG A 233 -9.51 -12.79 -2.78
CA ARG A 233 -9.81 -12.59 -1.34
C ARG A 233 -8.55 -12.48 -0.48
N LYS A 234 -7.64 -13.43 -0.64
CA LYS A 234 -6.30 -13.46 -0.02
C LYS A 234 -5.33 -13.90 -1.10
N PHE A 235 -4.15 -13.33 -1.15
CA PHE A 235 -3.17 -13.66 -2.18
C PHE A 235 -2.75 -15.13 -2.08
N ASP A 236 -2.92 -15.86 -3.16
CA ASP A 236 -2.34 -17.15 -3.46
C ASP A 236 -1.69 -17.06 -4.84
N PRO A 237 -0.42 -17.44 -5.02
CA PRO A 237 0.32 -17.20 -6.25
C PRO A 237 -0.18 -18.02 -7.45
N GLU A 238 -0.63 -19.27 -7.27
CA GLU A 238 -1.17 -20.07 -8.36
C GLU A 238 -2.57 -19.61 -8.74
N ASP A 239 -3.43 -19.32 -7.75
CA ASP A 239 -4.75 -18.75 -7.97
C ASP A 239 -4.67 -17.39 -8.65
N TRP A 240 -3.67 -16.58 -8.29
CA TRP A 240 -3.43 -15.29 -8.97
C TRP A 240 -3.16 -15.47 -10.47
N LEU A 241 -2.33 -16.46 -10.86
CA LEU A 241 -2.10 -16.81 -12.28
C LEU A 241 -3.38 -17.32 -12.95
N ARG A 242 -4.16 -18.16 -12.26
CA ARG A 242 -5.46 -18.64 -12.74
C ARG A 242 -6.42 -17.48 -13.05
N LEU A 243 -6.50 -16.50 -12.14
CA LEU A 243 -7.35 -15.32 -12.34
C LEU A 243 -6.85 -14.45 -13.50
N VAL A 244 -5.52 -14.27 -13.65
CA VAL A 244 -4.94 -13.56 -14.78
C VAL A 244 -5.36 -14.19 -16.11
N ASP A 245 -5.25 -15.51 -16.23
CA ASP A 245 -5.64 -16.26 -17.41
C ASP A 245 -7.15 -16.22 -17.64
N THR A 246 -7.95 -16.66 -16.63
CA THR A 246 -9.41 -16.82 -16.74
C THR A 246 -10.10 -15.53 -17.15
N TYR A 247 -9.69 -14.40 -16.58
CA TYR A 247 -10.35 -13.11 -16.81
C TYR A 247 -9.59 -12.21 -17.77
N ARG A 248 -8.47 -12.68 -18.36
CA ARG A 248 -7.63 -11.87 -19.25
C ARG A 248 -7.23 -10.55 -18.58
N VAL A 249 -6.83 -10.63 -17.32
CA VAL A 249 -6.46 -9.46 -16.50
C VAL A 249 -5.39 -8.65 -17.21
N SER A 250 -5.62 -7.34 -17.32
CA SER A 250 -4.70 -6.42 -17.99
C SER A 250 -3.94 -5.52 -17.01
N SER A 251 -4.41 -5.39 -15.75
CA SER A 251 -3.75 -4.55 -14.77
C SER A 251 -3.86 -5.08 -13.35
N THR A 252 -2.86 -4.76 -12.53
CA THR A 252 -2.83 -5.07 -11.10
C THR A 252 -1.84 -4.15 -10.38
N PHE A 253 -2.05 -3.94 -9.08
CA PHE A 253 -1.07 -3.33 -8.19
C PHE A 253 -0.51 -4.39 -7.26
N SER A 254 0.83 -4.49 -7.16
CA SER A 254 1.43 -5.52 -6.32
C SER A 254 2.71 -5.05 -5.61
N ALA A 255 2.93 -5.64 -4.43
CA ALA A 255 4.19 -5.55 -3.71
C ALA A 255 5.20 -6.59 -4.24
N PRO A 256 6.52 -6.34 -4.12
CA PRO A 256 7.57 -7.27 -4.60
C PRO A 256 7.41 -8.68 -4.04
N ALA A 257 7.08 -8.81 -2.75
CA ALA A 257 6.95 -10.10 -2.09
C ALA A 257 5.90 -11.00 -2.75
N LEU A 258 4.75 -10.45 -3.14
CA LEU A 258 3.67 -11.22 -3.77
C LEU A 258 4.07 -11.71 -5.16
N ILE A 259 4.68 -10.85 -5.96
CA ILE A 259 5.11 -11.22 -7.31
C ILE A 259 6.31 -12.17 -7.28
N ARG A 260 7.21 -12.03 -6.30
CA ARG A 260 8.28 -13.02 -6.08
C ARG A 260 7.70 -14.41 -5.87
N MET A 261 6.63 -14.55 -5.07
CA MET A 261 5.93 -15.83 -4.87
C MET A 261 5.39 -16.38 -6.21
N ALA A 262 4.73 -15.56 -7.01
CA ALA A 262 4.18 -15.98 -8.31
C ALA A 262 5.28 -16.37 -9.31
N CYS A 263 6.35 -15.56 -9.42
CA CYS A 263 7.49 -15.86 -10.30
C CYS A 263 8.28 -17.09 -9.85
N SER A 264 8.28 -17.43 -8.55
CA SER A 264 8.98 -18.59 -7.99
C SER A 264 8.21 -19.90 -8.11
N LEU A 265 6.98 -19.89 -8.64
CA LEU A 265 6.26 -21.12 -8.91
C LEU A 265 7.00 -22.01 -9.92
N PRO A 266 6.86 -23.34 -9.83
CA PRO A 266 7.48 -24.28 -10.75
C PRO A 266 7.12 -23.95 -12.22
N PRO A 267 8.05 -24.14 -13.16
CA PRO A 267 7.81 -23.82 -14.58
C PRO A 267 6.60 -24.54 -15.18
N ASP A 268 6.35 -25.78 -14.78
CA ASP A 268 5.19 -26.58 -15.24
C ASP A 268 3.86 -26.03 -14.69
N VAL A 269 3.85 -25.44 -13.50
CA VAL A 269 2.69 -24.74 -12.93
C VAL A 269 2.44 -23.46 -13.72
N LYS A 270 3.47 -22.63 -13.90
CA LYS A 270 3.35 -21.37 -14.63
C LYS A 270 2.91 -21.57 -16.10
N ALA A 271 3.34 -22.66 -16.73
CA ALA A 271 3.00 -22.98 -18.11
C ALA A 271 1.52 -23.33 -18.34
N ARG A 272 0.75 -23.58 -17.26
CA ARG A 272 -0.71 -23.84 -17.34
C ARG A 272 -1.53 -22.59 -17.61
N TYR A 273 -0.97 -21.40 -17.38
CA TYR A 273 -1.71 -20.15 -17.35
C TYR A 273 -1.16 -19.15 -18.37
N GLU A 274 -2.06 -18.60 -19.20
CA GLU A 274 -1.74 -17.56 -20.17
C GLU A 274 -1.63 -16.20 -19.47
N ARG A 275 -0.55 -15.45 -19.76
CA ARG A 275 -0.22 -14.20 -19.05
C ARG A 275 -0.04 -13.00 -19.97
N SER A 276 -0.18 -13.20 -21.28
CA SER A 276 0.03 -12.16 -22.31
C SER A 276 -0.96 -11.00 -22.25
N SER A 277 -2.07 -11.15 -21.49
CA SER A 277 -3.04 -10.08 -21.29
C SER A 277 -2.55 -8.97 -20.37
N MET A 278 -1.54 -9.25 -19.52
CA MET A 278 -1.01 -8.26 -18.56
C MET A 278 -0.32 -7.11 -19.29
N LYS A 279 -0.84 -5.89 -19.10
CA LYS A 279 -0.32 -4.66 -19.68
C LYS A 279 0.30 -3.74 -18.64
N ARG A 280 -0.15 -3.83 -17.39
CA ARG A 280 0.21 -2.88 -16.32
C ARG A 280 0.32 -3.58 -14.96
N MET A 281 1.50 -4.09 -14.69
CA MET A 281 1.91 -4.47 -13.34
C MET A 281 2.42 -3.22 -12.63
N ILE A 282 1.63 -2.65 -11.74
CA ILE A 282 2.04 -1.49 -10.95
C ILE A 282 2.79 -1.97 -9.71
N ALA A 283 4.11 -1.86 -9.77
CA ALA A 283 5.02 -2.24 -8.71
C ALA A 283 5.17 -1.11 -7.68
N ASN A 284 4.97 -1.41 -6.40
CA ASN A 284 5.15 -0.44 -5.29
C ASN A 284 5.29 -1.16 -3.95
N ALA A 285 5.16 -0.42 -2.87
CA ALA A 285 5.25 -0.79 -1.46
C ALA A 285 6.67 -1.02 -0.94
N ALA A 286 7.61 -1.45 -1.77
CA ALA A 286 9.03 -1.57 -1.48
C ALA A 286 9.81 -1.52 -2.81
N PRO A 287 11.12 -1.25 -2.80
CA PRO A 287 11.95 -1.33 -4.01
C PRO A 287 11.90 -2.73 -4.64
N TRP A 288 11.83 -2.78 -5.96
CA TRP A 288 11.98 -4.03 -6.70
C TRP A 288 13.44 -4.23 -7.07
N SER A 289 14.04 -5.34 -6.63
CA SER A 289 15.40 -5.69 -7.01
C SER A 289 15.49 -5.95 -8.52
N LEU A 290 16.66 -5.68 -9.10
CA LEU A 290 16.90 -5.95 -10.53
C LEU A 290 16.63 -7.42 -10.87
N ALA A 291 17.01 -8.34 -9.98
CA ALA A 291 16.78 -9.77 -10.16
C ALA A 291 15.28 -10.10 -10.25
N LEU A 292 14.44 -9.49 -9.40
CA LEU A 292 12.99 -9.69 -9.45
C LEU A 292 12.38 -9.08 -10.72
N LYS A 293 12.86 -7.91 -11.17
CA LYS A 293 12.43 -7.30 -12.43
C LYS A 293 12.72 -8.22 -13.63
N GLN A 294 13.92 -8.76 -13.69
CA GLN A 294 14.34 -9.72 -14.73
C GLN A 294 13.50 -11.00 -14.69
N GLN A 295 13.25 -11.54 -13.49
CA GLN A 295 12.42 -12.72 -13.31
C GLN A 295 10.97 -12.48 -13.75
N TYR A 296 10.39 -11.33 -13.42
CA TYR A 296 9.06 -10.95 -13.85
C TYR A 296 8.98 -10.81 -15.39
N LEU A 297 9.93 -10.09 -15.98
CA LEU A 297 9.97 -9.83 -17.42
C LEU A 297 10.27 -11.10 -18.26
N ALA A 298 10.78 -12.17 -17.65
CA ALA A 298 10.90 -13.47 -18.29
C ALA A 298 9.56 -14.22 -18.38
N ASP A 299 8.60 -13.90 -17.52
CA ASP A 299 7.30 -14.58 -17.43
C ASP A 299 6.13 -13.76 -18.01
N PHE A 300 6.28 -12.42 -18.14
CA PHE A 300 5.23 -11.47 -18.53
C PHE A 300 5.70 -10.54 -19.67
N PRO A 301 4.77 -9.84 -20.36
CA PRO A 301 5.14 -8.90 -21.42
C PRO A 301 6.17 -7.86 -20.96
N GLU A 302 7.17 -7.57 -21.80
CA GLU A 302 8.31 -6.70 -21.47
C GLU A 302 7.91 -5.24 -21.19
N ASP A 303 6.80 -4.79 -21.75
CA ASP A 303 6.23 -3.44 -21.58
C ASP A 303 5.19 -3.34 -20.45
N SER A 304 5.01 -4.41 -19.67
CA SER A 304 3.97 -4.47 -18.63
C SER A 304 4.41 -3.96 -17.26
N LEU A 305 5.70 -3.85 -16.96
CA LEU A 305 6.19 -3.47 -15.64
C LEU A 305 6.29 -1.96 -15.46
N TRP A 306 5.48 -1.41 -14.58
CA TRP A 306 5.48 -0.02 -14.15
C TRP A 306 5.86 0.04 -12.68
N GLU A 307 6.86 0.81 -12.31
CA GLU A 307 7.16 1.02 -10.90
C GLU A 307 6.75 2.43 -10.49
N VAL A 308 6.04 2.55 -9.38
CA VAL A 308 5.63 3.84 -8.84
C VAL A 308 6.19 4.02 -7.44
N TYR A 309 6.69 5.20 -7.15
CA TYR A 309 7.10 5.61 -5.82
C TYR A 309 6.08 6.56 -5.23
N GLY A 310 5.71 6.32 -3.98
CA GLY A 310 4.78 7.16 -3.27
C GLY A 310 4.43 6.63 -1.88
N SER A 311 3.59 7.37 -1.19
CA SER A 311 3.13 7.01 0.16
C SER A 311 1.65 7.31 0.34
N THR A 312 1.09 6.86 1.46
CA THR A 312 -0.31 7.19 1.82
C THR A 312 -0.49 8.71 1.92
N GLU A 313 0.52 9.41 2.42
CA GLU A 313 0.48 10.85 2.65
C GLU A 313 0.68 11.66 1.35
N LEU A 314 1.60 11.25 0.51
CA LEU A 314 2.00 12.05 -0.65
C LEU A 314 1.34 11.63 -1.98
N GLY A 315 0.66 10.48 -2.01
CA GLY A 315 0.18 9.88 -3.26
C GLY A 315 1.31 9.25 -4.07
N VAL A 316 1.13 9.13 -5.39
CA VAL A 316 2.18 8.70 -6.32
C VAL A 316 3.03 9.90 -6.70
N ASN A 317 4.33 9.81 -6.46
CA ASN A 317 5.27 10.91 -6.66
C ASN A 317 6.15 10.74 -7.89
N CYS A 318 6.70 9.54 -8.09
CA CYS A 318 7.51 9.22 -9.27
C CYS A 318 7.01 7.96 -9.96
N VAL A 319 7.29 7.87 -11.26
CA VAL A 319 6.94 6.72 -12.11
C VAL A 319 8.16 6.32 -12.92
N LEU A 320 8.55 5.05 -12.83
CA LEU A 320 9.51 4.40 -13.71
C LEU A 320 8.75 3.60 -14.77
N GLU A 321 8.87 4.05 -16.00
CA GLU A 321 8.19 3.44 -17.14
C GLU A 321 8.82 2.10 -17.56
N PRO A 322 8.11 1.21 -18.28
CA PRO A 322 8.62 -0.09 -18.71
C PRO A 322 9.96 -0.03 -19.46
N LYS A 323 10.14 0.93 -20.37
CA LYS A 323 11.38 1.12 -21.16
C LYS A 323 12.64 1.38 -20.32
N ASP A 324 12.45 1.82 -19.07
CA ASP A 324 13.53 2.25 -18.18
C ASP A 324 13.82 1.24 -17.05
N GLN A 325 13.01 0.20 -16.91
CA GLN A 325 13.10 -0.77 -15.81
C GLN A 325 14.48 -1.44 -15.68
N LEU A 326 15.07 -1.80 -16.82
CA LEU A 326 16.39 -2.42 -16.86
C LEU A 326 17.51 -1.39 -17.12
N ARG A 327 17.19 -0.24 -17.74
CA ARG A 327 18.15 0.83 -18.04
C ARG A 327 18.51 1.65 -16.79
N LYS A 328 17.55 1.82 -15.87
CA LYS A 328 17.68 2.62 -14.63
C LYS A 328 17.48 1.77 -13.37
N PRO A 329 18.31 0.76 -13.13
CA PRO A 329 18.15 -0.12 -11.99
C PRO A 329 18.22 0.67 -10.68
N GLY A 330 17.29 0.39 -9.74
CA GLY A 330 17.19 1.07 -8.44
C GLY A 330 16.52 2.44 -8.47
N SER A 331 16.22 3.00 -9.66
CA SER A 331 15.46 4.25 -9.75
C SER A 331 13.99 4.03 -9.45
N CYS A 332 13.36 5.01 -8.82
CA CYS A 332 11.91 5.10 -8.70
C CYS A 332 11.25 5.93 -9.81
N GLY A 333 12.04 6.36 -10.82
CA GLY A 333 11.54 7.06 -12.00
C GLY A 333 11.61 8.59 -11.92
N LYS A 334 10.80 9.23 -12.73
CA LYS A 334 10.66 10.70 -12.82
C LYS A 334 9.38 11.15 -12.12
N PRO A 335 9.27 12.44 -11.75
CA PRO A 335 8.05 12.99 -11.18
C PRO A 335 6.83 12.67 -12.05
N ALA A 336 5.75 12.21 -11.40
CA ALA A 336 4.48 11.96 -12.06
C ALA A 336 3.85 13.26 -12.59
N PRO A 337 2.93 13.20 -13.56
CA PRO A 337 2.24 14.39 -14.03
C PRO A 337 1.57 15.18 -12.89
N GLY A 338 1.80 16.49 -12.85
CA GLY A 338 1.26 17.37 -11.80
C GLY A 338 1.94 17.26 -10.44
N VAL A 339 3.10 16.58 -10.38
CA VAL A 339 3.90 16.43 -9.16
C VAL A 339 5.22 17.19 -9.31
N GLU A 340 5.57 17.99 -8.32
CA GLU A 340 6.87 18.61 -8.19
C GLU A 340 7.65 17.97 -7.04
N VAL A 341 8.88 17.56 -7.30
CA VAL A 341 9.78 16.92 -6.32
C VAL A 341 11.00 17.80 -6.15
N ARG A 342 11.36 18.11 -4.89
CA ARG A 342 12.59 18.81 -4.52
C ARG A 342 13.34 18.03 -3.45
N LEU A 343 14.65 18.22 -3.41
CA LEU A 343 15.54 17.66 -2.41
C LEU A 343 16.11 18.79 -1.55
N PHE A 344 16.15 18.61 -0.23
CA PHE A 344 16.73 19.57 0.69
C PHE A 344 17.76 18.88 1.59
N ASP A 345 18.88 19.55 1.83
CA ASP A 345 19.94 19.09 2.73
C ASP A 345 19.57 19.29 4.21
N ALA A 346 20.47 18.91 5.11
CA ALA A 346 20.27 19.03 6.56
C ALA A 346 20.24 20.50 7.04
N ALA A 347 20.87 21.45 6.31
CA ALA A 347 20.80 22.88 6.59
C ALA A 347 19.48 23.48 6.09
N GLY A 348 18.80 22.77 5.23
CA GLY A 348 17.55 23.15 4.65
C GLY A 348 17.69 23.90 3.32
N ASP A 349 18.83 23.84 2.69
CA ASP A 349 19.04 24.40 1.36
C ASP A 349 18.64 23.40 0.28
N GLU A 350 18.16 23.91 -0.87
CA GLU A 350 17.76 23.03 -1.97
C GLU A 350 19.01 22.41 -2.63
N VAL A 351 19.02 21.08 -2.73
CA VAL A 351 20.08 20.31 -3.38
C VAL A 351 19.89 20.40 -4.90
N THR A 352 20.78 21.13 -5.57
CA THR A 352 20.77 21.28 -7.03
C THR A 352 21.72 20.33 -7.75
N GLY A 353 22.70 19.76 -7.03
CA GLY A 353 23.62 18.74 -7.55
C GLY A 353 22.92 17.44 -7.94
N THR A 354 23.60 16.65 -8.77
CA THR A 354 23.12 15.35 -9.26
C THR A 354 24.06 14.23 -8.83
N GLY A 355 23.56 13.01 -8.83
CA GLY A 355 24.32 11.83 -8.43
C GLY A 355 24.27 11.49 -6.93
N PRO A 356 24.83 10.33 -6.56
CA PRO A 356 24.73 9.78 -5.20
C PRO A 356 25.47 10.61 -4.14
N ASP A 357 26.39 11.48 -4.55
CA ASP A 357 27.13 12.39 -3.64
C ASP A 357 26.31 13.64 -3.24
N HIS A 358 25.12 13.81 -3.81
CA HIS A 358 24.23 14.93 -3.55
C HIS A 358 22.84 14.47 -3.08
N PRO A 359 22.76 13.69 -1.97
CA PRO A 359 21.46 13.27 -1.42
C PRO A 359 20.79 14.42 -0.66
N GLY A 360 19.46 14.39 -0.62
CA GLY A 360 18.65 15.30 0.18
C GLY A 360 17.34 14.67 0.62
N GLU A 361 16.69 15.27 1.62
CA GLU A 361 15.35 14.86 2.02
C GLU A 361 14.36 15.23 0.92
N LEU A 362 13.56 14.26 0.50
CA LEU A 362 12.62 14.41 -0.59
C LEU A 362 11.34 15.08 -0.11
N PHE A 363 10.99 16.17 -0.77
CA PHE A 363 9.76 16.93 -0.56
C PHE A 363 8.93 16.96 -1.83
N VAL A 364 7.61 16.88 -1.68
CA VAL A 364 6.64 16.79 -2.77
C VAL A 364 5.60 17.89 -2.66
N ARG A 365 5.28 18.52 -3.78
CA ARG A 365 4.12 19.38 -3.96
C ARG A 365 3.21 18.77 -5.03
N SER A 366 1.97 18.53 -4.68
CA SER A 366 0.94 18.00 -5.59
C SER A 366 -0.45 18.21 -5.00
N THR A 367 -1.47 18.18 -5.86
CA THR A 367 -2.88 18.24 -5.45
C THR A 367 -3.36 16.97 -4.75
N VAL A 368 -2.63 15.85 -4.91
CA VAL A 368 -2.96 14.55 -4.29
C VAL A 368 -2.28 14.32 -2.93
N VAL A 369 -1.55 15.31 -2.40
CA VAL A 369 -1.02 15.25 -1.04
C VAL A 369 -2.21 15.22 -0.05
N PHE A 370 -2.07 14.46 1.03
CA PHE A 370 -3.10 14.33 2.06
C PHE A 370 -3.43 15.68 2.73
N ASP A 371 -4.64 15.81 3.25
CA ASP A 371 -5.11 17.08 3.81
C ASP A 371 -4.63 17.30 5.24
N GLU A 372 -4.54 16.22 6.04
CA GLU A 372 -4.13 16.28 7.45
C GLU A 372 -3.81 14.90 8.05
N TYR A 373 -3.10 14.90 9.18
CA TYR A 373 -3.13 13.79 10.14
C TYR A 373 -4.22 14.03 11.18
N TYR A 374 -5.22 13.16 11.23
CA TYR A 374 -6.34 13.29 12.15
C TYR A 374 -5.86 13.39 13.62
N LYS A 375 -6.26 14.45 14.31
CA LYS A 375 -5.84 14.75 15.71
C LYS A 375 -4.32 14.90 15.91
N ARG A 376 -3.54 15.12 14.84
CA ARG A 376 -2.07 15.20 14.91
C ARG A 376 -1.50 16.38 14.10
N LYS A 377 -2.09 17.57 14.29
CA LYS A 377 -1.69 18.79 13.56
C LYS A 377 -0.17 19.06 13.62
N GLN A 378 0.46 18.90 14.79
CA GLN A 378 1.91 19.10 14.92
C GLN A 378 2.74 18.18 14.02
N SER A 379 2.31 16.91 13.87
CA SER A 379 2.99 15.96 12.97
C SER A 379 2.82 16.34 11.51
N TYR A 380 1.68 16.91 11.13
CA TYR A 380 1.43 17.42 9.79
C TYR A 380 2.29 18.65 9.51
N ASP A 381 2.29 19.62 10.42
CA ASP A 381 3.05 20.86 10.30
C ASP A 381 4.57 20.57 10.24
N ALA A 382 5.07 19.61 11.03
CA ALA A 382 6.47 19.20 11.03
C ALA A 382 6.92 18.50 9.71
N ALA A 383 5.99 17.91 8.98
CA ALA A 383 6.25 17.28 7.67
C ALA A 383 6.15 18.27 6.50
N ARG A 384 5.97 19.55 6.77
CA ARG A 384 5.70 20.58 5.76
C ARG A 384 6.79 21.62 5.67
N ARG A 385 7.08 22.05 4.43
CA ARG A 385 7.95 23.19 4.11
C ARG A 385 7.32 24.03 3.00
N GLY A 386 6.72 25.17 3.35
CA GLY A 386 5.89 25.91 2.42
C GLY A 386 4.72 25.03 1.91
N ASP A 387 4.64 24.84 0.60
CA ASP A 387 3.62 23.97 -0.03
C ASP A 387 4.12 22.55 -0.28
N PHE A 388 5.33 22.23 0.15
CA PHE A 388 5.93 20.91 0.00
C PHE A 388 5.77 20.09 1.28
N HIS A 389 5.61 18.76 1.10
CA HIS A 389 5.48 17.81 2.19
C HIS A 389 6.50 16.68 2.04
N THR A 390 6.93 16.12 3.17
CA THR A 390 7.86 14.99 3.23
C THR A 390 7.30 13.86 4.09
N VAL A 391 7.79 12.65 3.86
CA VAL A 391 7.62 11.49 4.75
C VAL A 391 8.97 11.05 5.33
N GLY A 392 10.03 11.85 5.09
CA GLY A 392 11.39 11.62 5.59
C GLY A 392 12.20 10.66 4.74
N ASP A 393 11.87 10.49 3.46
CA ASP A 393 12.69 9.70 2.55
C ASP A 393 13.86 10.53 2.04
N ILE A 394 15.07 9.97 2.02
CA ILE A 394 16.29 10.58 1.46
C ILE A 394 16.47 10.06 0.05
N ALA A 395 16.78 10.93 -0.89
CA ALA A 395 16.93 10.59 -2.30
C ALA A 395 18.02 11.42 -2.97
N TYR A 396 18.51 10.95 -4.11
CA TYR A 396 19.27 11.78 -5.05
C TYR A 396 18.59 11.73 -6.43
N ARG A 397 19.01 12.64 -7.31
CA ARG A 397 18.54 12.72 -8.69
C ARG A 397 19.74 12.58 -9.64
N ASP A 398 19.62 11.78 -10.70
CA ASP A 398 20.64 11.73 -11.75
C ASP A 398 20.51 12.88 -12.78
N ASP A 399 21.49 12.98 -13.69
CA ASP A 399 21.53 14.04 -14.72
C ASP A 399 20.38 13.95 -15.74
N GLU A 400 19.73 12.79 -15.85
CA GLU A 400 18.56 12.58 -16.70
C GLU A 400 17.24 12.88 -15.96
N GLY A 401 17.29 13.24 -14.67
CA GLY A 401 16.14 13.58 -13.84
C GLY A 401 15.41 12.40 -13.21
N TYR A 402 16.05 11.23 -13.15
CA TYR A 402 15.53 10.07 -12.42
C TYR A 402 15.91 10.17 -10.95
N TYR A 403 14.94 9.85 -10.08
CA TYR A 403 15.13 9.84 -8.63
C TYR A 403 15.46 8.43 -8.14
N TYR A 404 16.30 8.38 -7.11
CA TYR A 404 16.75 7.17 -6.45
C TYR A 404 16.54 7.35 -4.95
N ILE A 405 15.74 6.49 -4.34
CA ILE A 405 15.53 6.52 -2.88
C ILE A 405 16.71 5.82 -2.22
N CYS A 406 17.45 6.56 -1.40
CA CYS A 406 18.58 6.02 -0.63
C CYS A 406 18.08 5.22 0.57
N ASP A 407 17.27 5.85 1.42
CA ASP A 407 16.63 5.25 2.59
C ASP A 407 15.65 6.25 3.26
N ARG A 408 15.12 5.86 4.41
CA ARG A 408 14.42 6.78 5.30
C ARG A 408 15.39 7.47 6.22
N LYS A 409 15.16 8.74 6.49
CA LYS A 409 15.94 9.56 7.43
C LYS A 409 16.11 8.86 8.80
N ASN A 410 15.08 8.15 9.26
CA ASN A 410 15.08 7.44 10.55
C ASN A 410 15.70 6.04 10.50
N ASP A 411 15.93 5.48 9.33
CA ASP A 411 16.57 4.17 9.15
C ASP A 411 18.04 4.31 8.74
N MET A 412 18.47 5.51 8.36
CA MET A 412 19.86 5.83 8.06
C MET A 412 20.74 5.55 9.28
N ILE A 413 21.85 4.87 9.06
CA ILE A 413 22.83 4.50 10.10
C ILE A 413 23.91 5.57 10.13
N ILE A 414 24.20 6.11 11.30
CA ILE A 414 25.30 7.05 11.50
C ILE A 414 26.46 6.32 12.13
N THR A 415 27.39 5.86 11.31
CA THR A 415 28.56 5.10 11.75
C THR A 415 29.85 5.91 11.59
N GLY A 416 30.53 6.21 12.69
CA GLY A 416 31.77 7.02 12.66
C GLY A 416 31.60 8.39 12.00
N GLY A 417 30.43 9.01 12.14
CA GLY A 417 30.09 10.30 11.52
C GLY A 417 29.72 10.24 10.04
N MET A 418 29.66 9.03 9.45
CA MET A 418 29.28 8.83 8.06
C MET A 418 27.82 8.31 7.97
N ASN A 419 27.08 8.84 7.02
CA ASN A 419 25.76 8.36 6.71
C ASN A 419 25.84 7.07 5.87
N VAL A 420 25.22 6.01 6.35
CA VAL A 420 25.11 4.72 5.66
C VAL A 420 23.64 4.43 5.43
N TYR A 421 23.30 4.11 4.20
CA TYR A 421 21.93 3.82 3.78
C TYR A 421 21.73 2.31 3.70
N PRO A 422 20.93 1.71 4.62
CA PRO A 422 20.65 0.28 4.64
C PRO A 422 20.22 -0.30 3.30
N ALA A 423 19.38 0.39 2.55
CA ALA A 423 18.86 -0.10 1.26
C ALA A 423 19.97 -0.36 0.22
N GLU A 424 21.08 0.39 0.23
CA GLU A 424 22.24 0.15 -0.64
C GLU A 424 22.89 -1.19 -0.31
N ILE A 425 23.05 -1.47 0.98
CA ILE A 425 23.67 -2.71 1.45
C ILE A 425 22.75 -3.91 1.19
N GLU A 426 21.46 -3.76 1.46
CA GLU A 426 20.43 -4.77 1.18
C GLU A 426 20.42 -5.15 -0.30
N ALA A 427 20.46 -4.16 -1.19
CA ALA A 427 20.50 -4.37 -2.64
C ALA A 427 21.76 -5.13 -3.10
N VAL A 428 22.89 -4.93 -2.44
CA VAL A 428 24.13 -5.69 -2.70
C VAL A 428 23.99 -7.11 -2.16
N LEU A 429 23.58 -7.30 -0.92
CA LEU A 429 23.43 -8.61 -0.30
C LEU A 429 22.45 -9.51 -1.07
N GLU A 430 21.36 -8.96 -1.59
CA GLU A 430 20.37 -9.73 -2.39
C GLU A 430 20.93 -10.24 -3.74
N GLN A 431 22.08 -9.76 -4.19
CA GLN A 431 22.78 -10.29 -5.37
C GLN A 431 23.54 -11.59 -5.07
N HIS A 432 23.78 -11.89 -3.80
CA HIS A 432 24.45 -13.14 -3.43
C HIS A 432 23.53 -14.35 -3.70
N PRO A 433 24.03 -15.40 -4.41
CA PRO A 433 23.19 -16.52 -4.86
C PRO A 433 22.51 -17.32 -3.74
N ALA A 434 23.10 -17.32 -2.55
CA ALA A 434 22.56 -18.03 -1.38
C ALA A 434 21.65 -17.17 -0.49
N ILE A 435 21.50 -15.87 -0.76
CA ILE A 435 20.64 -14.97 0.04
C ILE A 435 19.27 -14.84 -0.65
N TYR A 436 18.22 -15.10 0.13
CA TYR A 436 16.84 -14.88 -0.30
C TYR A 436 16.43 -13.41 -0.12
N GLU A 437 16.71 -12.86 1.07
CA GLU A 437 16.48 -11.45 1.41
C GLU A 437 17.35 -11.02 2.60
N ALA A 438 17.54 -9.71 2.77
CA ALA A 438 18.28 -9.15 3.86
C ALA A 438 17.60 -7.89 4.41
N ALA A 439 17.77 -7.64 5.72
CA ALA A 439 17.42 -6.39 6.37
C ALA A 439 18.64 -5.83 7.09
N VAL A 440 19.00 -4.58 6.78
CA VAL A 440 20.16 -3.89 7.36
C VAL A 440 19.69 -2.76 8.25
N PHE A 441 20.31 -2.61 9.41
CA PHE A 441 19.99 -1.55 10.38
C PHE A 441 21.17 -1.26 11.31
N GLY A 442 21.14 -0.09 11.96
CA GLY A 442 22.14 0.30 12.95
C GLY A 442 21.90 -0.35 14.30
N ILE A 443 22.95 -0.87 14.91
CA ILE A 443 22.97 -1.31 16.31
C ILE A 443 23.95 -0.45 17.11
N PRO A 444 23.79 -0.31 18.44
CA PRO A 444 24.69 0.50 19.26
C PRO A 444 26.14 0.01 19.16
N SER A 445 27.05 0.98 19.10
CA SER A 445 28.50 0.73 19.10
C SER A 445 29.23 1.83 19.87
N ASP A 446 30.03 1.43 20.86
CA ASP A 446 30.85 2.36 21.64
C ASP A 446 31.92 3.06 20.79
N GLU A 447 32.38 2.39 19.73
CA GLU A 447 33.45 2.89 18.85
C GLU A 447 32.91 3.80 17.73
N TRP A 448 31.72 3.47 17.17
CA TRP A 448 31.20 4.09 15.95
C TRP A 448 29.91 4.89 16.14
N GLY A 449 29.34 4.88 17.35
CA GLY A 449 27.98 5.35 17.63
C GLY A 449 26.97 4.31 17.21
N GLU A 450 26.87 4.04 15.92
CA GLU A 450 26.14 2.89 15.38
C GLU A 450 27.05 2.00 14.54
N ALA A 451 26.86 0.68 14.64
CA ALA A 451 27.47 -0.31 13.75
C ALA A 451 26.44 -0.87 12.78
N VAL A 452 26.85 -1.12 11.56
CA VAL A 452 26.01 -1.75 10.54
C VAL A 452 25.81 -3.21 10.89
N HIS A 453 24.54 -3.63 11.03
CA HIS A 453 24.13 -5.01 11.25
C HIS A 453 23.22 -5.49 10.11
N ALA A 454 23.39 -6.76 9.69
CA ALA A 454 22.51 -7.38 8.69
C ALA A 454 21.81 -8.60 9.28
N THR A 455 20.49 -8.69 9.14
CA THR A 455 19.73 -9.92 9.34
C THR A 455 19.42 -10.52 7.97
N VAL A 456 19.86 -11.76 7.75
CA VAL A 456 19.82 -12.42 6.44
C VAL A 456 18.91 -13.65 6.49
N VAL A 457 18.09 -13.83 5.47
CA VAL A 457 17.32 -15.05 5.22
C VAL A 457 17.99 -15.81 4.09
N PRO A 458 18.55 -17.02 4.36
CA PRO A 458 19.15 -17.84 3.32
C PRO A 458 18.09 -18.42 2.36
N ARG A 459 18.50 -18.74 1.13
CA ARG A 459 17.63 -19.52 0.24
C ARG A 459 17.45 -20.94 0.78
N PRO A 460 16.31 -21.58 0.52
CA PRO A 460 16.07 -22.96 0.95
C PRO A 460 17.18 -23.90 0.47
N GLY A 461 17.79 -24.62 1.43
CA GLY A 461 18.87 -25.55 1.16
C GLY A 461 20.26 -24.94 0.96
N ALA A 462 20.40 -23.62 1.01
CA ALA A 462 21.70 -22.96 0.95
C ALA A 462 22.39 -23.01 2.31
N SER A 463 23.72 -23.21 2.29
CA SER A 463 24.58 -23.03 3.45
C SER A 463 25.26 -21.67 3.33
N LEU A 464 25.12 -20.83 4.34
CA LEU A 464 25.66 -19.48 4.36
C LEU A 464 26.15 -19.15 5.76
N SER A 465 27.40 -18.69 5.88
CA SER A 465 27.98 -18.24 7.15
C SER A 465 28.02 -16.71 7.23
N GLU A 466 28.16 -16.18 8.44
CA GLU A 466 28.41 -14.75 8.66
C GLU A 466 29.64 -14.26 7.87
N GLN A 467 30.70 -15.08 7.83
CA GLN A 467 31.93 -14.75 7.11
C GLN A 467 31.69 -14.63 5.59
N ASP A 468 30.85 -15.49 5.01
CA ASP A 468 30.50 -15.41 3.57
C ASP A 468 29.80 -14.11 3.25
N VAL A 469 28.81 -13.72 4.07
CA VAL A 469 28.07 -12.44 3.91
C VAL A 469 29.00 -11.25 4.04
N MET A 470 29.87 -11.25 5.06
CA MET A 470 30.81 -10.16 5.28
C MET A 470 31.87 -10.06 4.18
N SER A 471 32.38 -11.21 3.68
CA SER A 471 33.33 -11.22 2.59
C SER A 471 32.72 -10.70 1.30
N PHE A 472 31.54 -11.18 0.94
CA PHE A 472 30.81 -10.70 -0.21
C PHE A 472 30.53 -9.18 -0.12
N SER A 473 30.14 -8.70 1.06
CA SER A 473 29.92 -7.26 1.27
C SER A 473 31.18 -6.44 1.05
N ARG A 474 32.35 -6.93 1.51
CA ARG A 474 33.63 -6.23 1.35
C ARG A 474 34.11 -6.13 -0.09
N GLU A 475 33.73 -7.09 -0.92
CA GLU A 475 34.08 -7.09 -2.35
C GLU A 475 33.27 -6.05 -3.15
N HIS A 476 32.07 -5.67 -2.64
CA HIS A 476 31.12 -4.86 -3.40
C HIS A 476 30.82 -3.50 -2.75
N LEU A 477 31.21 -3.28 -1.49
CA LEU A 477 30.91 -2.08 -0.72
C LEU A 477 32.17 -1.45 -0.12
N ALA A 478 32.14 -0.13 0.06
CA ALA A 478 33.17 0.56 0.84
C ALA A 478 33.21 0.03 2.29
N GLY A 479 34.39 0.00 2.90
CA GLY A 479 34.61 -0.65 4.20
C GLY A 479 33.72 -0.17 5.34
N TYR A 480 33.32 1.11 5.35
CA TYR A 480 32.43 1.66 6.37
C TYR A 480 30.95 1.25 6.19
N LYS A 481 30.56 0.79 5.00
CA LYS A 481 29.23 0.26 4.68
C LYS A 481 29.11 -1.25 4.93
N THR A 482 30.24 -1.94 5.09
CA THR A 482 30.23 -3.39 5.33
C THR A 482 29.61 -3.71 6.69
N PRO A 483 28.66 -4.68 6.77
CA PRO A 483 28.13 -5.13 8.05
C PRO A 483 29.22 -5.57 9.01
N ARG A 484 29.12 -5.15 10.26
CA ARG A 484 30.05 -5.55 11.35
C ARG A 484 29.61 -6.83 12.03
N SER A 485 28.34 -7.19 11.89
CA SER A 485 27.78 -8.43 12.39
C SER A 485 26.61 -8.88 11.52
N VAL A 486 26.36 -10.16 11.49
CA VAL A 486 25.27 -10.77 10.72
C VAL A 486 24.49 -11.72 11.63
N SER A 487 23.18 -11.71 11.52
CA SER A 487 22.28 -12.70 12.09
C SER A 487 21.49 -13.40 10.99
N PHE A 488 21.01 -14.62 11.28
CA PHE A 488 20.18 -15.37 10.34
C PHE A 488 18.79 -15.55 10.90
N ALA A 489 17.79 -15.52 10.00
CA ALA A 489 16.39 -15.74 10.33
C ALA A 489 15.75 -16.63 9.26
N ASP A 490 14.68 -17.33 9.62
CA ASP A 490 13.87 -18.10 8.68
C ASP A 490 12.98 -17.18 7.83
N GLU A 491 12.53 -16.06 8.44
CA GLU A 491 11.74 -15.02 7.78
C GLU A 491 11.98 -13.66 8.43
N LEU A 492 11.75 -12.56 7.67
CA LEU A 492 11.79 -11.20 8.21
C LEU A 492 10.39 -10.74 8.63
N PRO A 493 10.24 -10.05 9.80
CA PRO A 493 8.98 -9.52 10.26
C PRO A 493 8.47 -8.44 9.29
N ARG A 494 7.17 -8.52 8.94
CA ARG A 494 6.56 -7.63 7.94
C ARG A 494 5.28 -6.98 8.42
N THR A 495 4.98 -5.83 7.84
CA THR A 495 3.63 -5.25 7.89
C THR A 495 2.68 -6.07 7.04
N GLY A 496 1.37 -5.84 7.21
CA GLY A 496 0.35 -6.44 6.33
C GLY A 496 0.51 -6.10 4.84
N SER A 497 1.21 -5.00 4.51
CA SER A 497 1.57 -4.62 3.13
C SER A 497 2.84 -5.27 2.59
N GLY A 498 3.50 -6.12 3.39
CA GLY A 498 4.73 -6.80 3.01
C GLY A 498 6.02 -6.01 3.27
N LYS A 499 5.97 -4.80 3.87
CA LYS A 499 7.16 -4.04 4.25
C LYS A 499 7.86 -4.66 5.45
N ILE A 500 9.19 -4.79 5.39
CA ILE A 500 10.01 -5.26 6.51
C ILE A 500 9.90 -4.31 7.70
N LEU A 501 9.69 -4.87 8.88
CA LEU A 501 9.62 -4.12 10.15
C LEU A 501 11.00 -4.07 10.82
N LYS A 502 11.93 -3.26 10.27
CA LYS A 502 13.30 -3.09 10.82
C LYS A 502 13.28 -2.73 12.31
N ARG A 503 12.28 -1.98 12.77
CA ARG A 503 12.12 -1.63 14.20
C ARG A 503 12.03 -2.86 15.11
N VAL A 504 11.39 -3.94 14.64
CA VAL A 504 11.25 -5.20 15.40
C VAL A 504 12.59 -5.91 15.48
N LEU A 505 13.34 -5.95 14.38
CA LEU A 505 14.68 -6.53 14.32
C LEU A 505 15.70 -5.72 15.17
N ARG A 506 15.57 -4.40 15.16
CA ARG A 506 16.45 -3.47 15.87
C ARG A 506 16.22 -3.47 17.40
N ALA A 507 14.97 -3.63 17.84
CA ALA A 507 14.56 -3.48 19.23
C ALA A 507 15.39 -4.28 20.25
N PRO A 508 15.76 -5.54 20.04
CA PRO A 508 16.58 -6.30 20.99
C PRO A 508 17.96 -5.69 21.27
N TYR A 509 18.57 -5.05 20.27
CA TYR A 509 19.91 -4.46 20.38
C TYR A 509 19.91 -3.12 21.13
N TRP A 510 18.77 -2.42 21.12
CA TRP A 510 18.60 -1.12 21.77
C TRP A 510 17.90 -1.23 23.15
N ALA A 511 17.57 -2.45 23.59
CA ALA A 511 16.95 -2.69 24.90
C ALA A 511 17.94 -2.32 26.01
N GLY A 512 17.64 -1.27 26.79
CA GLY A 512 18.47 -0.81 27.91
C GLY A 512 19.44 0.34 27.58
N GLN A 513 19.53 0.78 26.34
CA GLN A 513 20.26 2.00 25.97
C GLN A 513 19.23 3.09 25.59
N GLY A 514 19.36 4.28 26.19
CA GLY A 514 18.52 5.42 25.84
C GLY A 514 18.76 5.74 24.35
N GLN A 515 17.68 5.96 23.59
CA GLN A 515 17.79 6.47 22.24
C GLN A 515 18.60 7.77 22.27
N ILE A 516 19.72 7.80 21.60
CA ILE A 516 20.36 9.05 21.20
C ILE A 516 19.41 9.63 20.15
N ALA A 517 18.83 10.80 20.48
CA ALA A 517 17.80 11.51 19.72
C ALA A 517 18.29 11.96 18.35
#